data_78b2ed4287a02ea41bed47d2c930011b
#
_entry.id   78b2ed4287a02ea41bed47d2c930011b
#
_cell.length_a   1.000
_cell.length_b   1.000
_cell.length_c   1.000
_cell.angle_alpha   90.00
_cell.angle_beta   90.00
_cell.angle_gamma   90.00
#
_symmetry.space_group_name_H-M   'P 1'
#
loop_
_entity.id
_entity.type
_entity.pdbx_description
1 polymer ?
#
loop_
_entity_poly.entity_id
_entity_poly.type
_entity_poly.pdbx_seq_one_letter_code
_entity_poly.pdbx_strand_id
1 'polypeptide(L)'
;MIKLIGCVLIISACTQMGCAMATDKIRQMKYLKLFRRLIFETRAMVEGGMTFGEIILKLSLQKDYSDFTFLSQDTSSPDVRRRITEEIHKSKLFDNEIRQTAIDFFEKLGTTDINGQLAYISMSLAALDEQISRLSENFTSQVRLCRALGVLSGAFIAILLI
;
A
#
# COMPACT_ATOMS: atom_id res chain seq x y z
N MET A 1 1.76 42.04 -17.84
CA MET A 1 1.28 40.81 -18.48
C MET A 1 2.18 39.64 -18.17
N ILE A 2 3.50 39.69 -18.37
CA ILE A 2 4.45 38.62 -18.11
C ILE A 2 4.44 38.18 -16.62
N LYS A 3 4.40 39.10 -15.67
CA LYS A 3 4.32 38.81 -14.23
C LYS A 3 3.06 38.01 -13.84
N LEU A 4 1.89 38.35 -14.42
CA LEU A 4 0.64 37.62 -14.17
C LEU A 4 0.71 36.17 -14.66
N ILE A 5 1.29 35.96 -15.84
CA ILE A 5 1.50 34.60 -16.39
C ILE A 5 2.41 33.79 -15.46
N GLY A 6 3.49 34.39 -14.95
CA GLY A 6 4.40 33.75 -14.00
C GLY A 6 3.69 33.33 -12.70
N CYS A 7 2.85 34.20 -12.13
CA CYS A 7 2.08 33.88 -10.92
C CYS A 7 1.11 32.71 -11.13
N VAL A 8 0.41 32.67 -12.26
CA VAL A 8 -0.51 31.56 -12.58
C VAL A 8 0.24 30.24 -12.72
N LEU A 9 1.40 30.23 -13.35
CA LEU A 9 2.23 29.03 -13.49
C LEU A 9 2.72 28.49 -12.14
N ILE A 10 3.16 29.38 -11.23
CA ILE A 10 3.62 28.99 -9.89
C ILE A 10 2.47 28.41 -9.08
N ILE A 11 1.30 29.04 -9.06
CA ILE A 11 0.12 28.55 -8.34
C ILE A 11 -0.28 27.17 -8.90
N SER A 12 -0.29 27.00 -10.21
CA SER A 12 -0.59 25.73 -10.86
C SER A 12 0.39 24.63 -10.48
N ALA A 13 1.68 24.89 -10.49
CA ALA A 13 2.71 23.93 -10.13
C ALA A 13 2.61 23.50 -8.66
N CYS A 14 2.44 24.45 -7.72
CA CYS A 14 2.26 24.15 -6.29
C CYS A 14 0.98 23.36 -6.01
N THR A 15 -0.11 23.70 -6.71
CA THR A 15 -1.38 22.97 -6.59
C THR A 15 -1.24 21.54 -7.09
N GLN A 16 -0.56 21.30 -8.21
CA GLN A 16 -0.29 19.95 -8.72
C GLN A 16 0.53 19.12 -7.74
N MET A 17 1.55 19.72 -7.11
CA MET A 17 2.36 19.04 -6.09
C MET A 17 1.52 18.65 -4.86
N GLY A 18 0.66 19.55 -4.36
CA GLY A 18 -0.28 19.24 -3.27
C GLY A 18 -1.29 18.13 -3.63
N CYS A 19 -1.77 18.12 -4.88
CA CYS A 19 -2.65 17.06 -5.37
C CYS A 19 -1.91 15.72 -5.50
N ALA A 20 -0.65 15.70 -5.94
CA ALA A 20 0.16 14.50 -6.03
C ALA A 20 0.37 13.85 -4.66
N MET A 21 0.74 14.65 -3.63
CA MET A 21 0.86 14.16 -2.25
C MET A 21 -0.46 13.59 -1.70
N ALA A 22 -1.58 14.23 -1.99
CA ALA A 22 -2.89 13.72 -1.62
C ALA A 22 -3.22 12.38 -2.29
N THR A 23 -2.88 12.25 -3.58
CA THR A 23 -3.09 11.02 -4.36
C THR A 23 -2.23 9.86 -3.82
N ASP A 24 -0.99 10.12 -3.43
CA ASP A 24 -0.12 9.11 -2.83
C ASP A 24 -0.70 8.58 -1.51
N LYS A 25 -1.25 9.44 -0.65
CA LYS A 25 -1.95 9.02 0.57
C LYS A 25 -3.16 8.13 0.29
N ILE A 26 -3.97 8.50 -0.70
CA ILE A 26 -5.13 7.71 -1.15
C ILE A 26 -4.67 6.35 -1.65
N ARG A 27 -3.60 6.30 -2.43
CA ARG A 27 -3.04 5.08 -2.99
C ARG A 27 -2.50 4.15 -1.91
N GLN A 28 -1.76 4.66 -0.92
CA GLN A 28 -1.28 3.90 0.24
C GLN A 28 -2.43 3.25 1.01
N MET A 29 -3.49 4.00 1.32
CA MET A 29 -4.68 3.48 1.99
C MET A 29 -5.38 2.39 1.16
N LYS A 30 -5.47 2.56 -0.16
CA LYS A 30 -6.02 1.54 -1.08
C LYS A 30 -5.23 0.24 -0.98
N TYR A 31 -3.90 0.30 -1.07
CA TYR A 31 -3.06 -0.90 -1.03
C TYR A 31 -3.05 -1.57 0.34
N LEU A 32 -3.11 -0.81 1.42
CA LEU A 32 -3.23 -1.37 2.76
C LEU A 32 -4.53 -2.18 2.92
N LYS A 33 -5.66 -1.63 2.49
CA LYS A 33 -6.95 -2.33 2.50
C LYS A 33 -6.97 -3.55 1.59
N LEU A 34 -6.33 -3.45 0.43
CA LEU A 34 -6.22 -4.55 -0.52
C LEU A 34 -5.34 -5.68 0.04
N PHE A 35 -4.24 -5.34 0.71
CA PHE A 35 -3.37 -6.31 1.37
C PHE A 35 -4.08 -7.00 2.55
N ARG A 36 -4.82 -6.25 3.35
CA ARG A 36 -5.68 -6.84 4.38
C ARG A 36 -6.68 -7.86 3.82
N ARG A 37 -7.31 -7.52 2.70
CA ARG A 37 -8.23 -8.44 2.01
C ARG A 37 -7.52 -9.69 1.52
N LEU A 38 -6.31 -9.56 0.96
CA LEU A 38 -5.47 -10.68 0.55
C LEU A 38 -5.21 -11.65 1.71
N ILE A 39 -4.81 -11.13 2.88
CA ILE A 39 -4.57 -11.95 4.07
C ILE A 39 -5.86 -12.63 4.53
N PHE A 40 -7.00 -11.93 4.50
CA PHE A 40 -8.30 -12.50 4.84
C PHE A 40 -8.70 -13.66 3.91
N GLU A 41 -8.50 -13.51 2.60
CA GLU A 41 -8.76 -14.57 1.63
C GLU A 41 -7.79 -15.76 1.78
N THR A 42 -6.54 -15.49 2.14
CA THR A 42 -5.54 -16.53 2.43
C THR A 42 -5.99 -17.43 3.58
N ARG A 43 -6.72 -16.91 4.57
CA ARG A 43 -7.26 -17.70 5.68
C ARG A 43 -8.08 -18.89 5.18
N ALA A 44 -9.04 -18.65 4.31
CA ALA A 44 -9.90 -19.72 3.78
C ALA A 44 -9.11 -20.76 2.96
N MET A 45 -8.03 -20.33 2.30
CA MET A 45 -7.15 -21.23 1.54
C MET A 45 -6.33 -22.12 2.49
N VAL A 46 -5.83 -21.57 3.59
CA VAL A 46 -5.10 -22.33 4.64
C VAL A 46 -6.06 -23.31 5.33
N GLU A 47 -7.28 -22.89 5.68
CA GLU A 47 -8.32 -23.76 6.23
C GLU A 47 -8.66 -24.92 5.27
N GLY A 48 -8.60 -24.68 3.97
CA GLY A 48 -8.76 -25.69 2.92
C GLY A 48 -7.52 -26.58 2.69
N GLY A 49 -6.44 -26.39 3.45
CA GLY A 49 -5.21 -27.20 3.36
C GLY A 49 -4.35 -26.91 2.13
N MET A 50 -4.52 -25.76 1.49
CA MET A 50 -3.70 -25.38 0.33
C MET A 50 -2.26 -25.09 0.73
N THR A 51 -1.33 -25.52 -0.11
CA THR A 51 0.10 -25.24 0.06
C THR A 51 0.43 -23.79 -0.24
N PHE A 52 1.60 -23.32 0.25
CA PHE A 52 2.07 -21.96 -0.03
C PHE A 52 2.06 -21.61 -1.53
N GLY A 53 2.60 -22.54 -2.37
CA GLY A 53 2.64 -22.32 -3.82
C GLY A 53 1.27 -22.22 -4.47
N GLU A 54 0.31 -23.05 -4.05
CA GLU A 54 -1.08 -23.01 -4.54
C GLU A 54 -1.78 -21.71 -4.13
N ILE A 55 -1.54 -21.24 -2.90
CA ILE A 55 -2.08 -19.96 -2.42
C ILE A 55 -1.56 -18.82 -3.28
N ILE A 56 -0.23 -18.72 -3.49
CA ILE A 56 0.37 -17.68 -4.32
C ILE A 56 -0.16 -17.73 -5.75
N LEU A 57 -0.22 -18.92 -6.36
CA LEU A 57 -0.77 -19.10 -7.69
C LEU A 57 -2.22 -18.62 -7.78
N LYS A 58 -3.06 -19.00 -6.83
CA LYS A 58 -4.47 -18.62 -6.80
C LYS A 58 -4.66 -17.11 -6.61
N LEU A 59 -3.84 -16.48 -5.77
CA LEU A 59 -3.86 -15.03 -5.58
C LEU A 59 -3.36 -14.28 -6.82
N SER A 60 -2.31 -14.78 -7.50
CA SER A 60 -1.77 -14.14 -8.71
C SER A 60 -2.74 -14.13 -9.89
N LEU A 61 -3.65 -15.10 -9.95
CA LEU A 61 -4.68 -15.18 -10.98
C LEU A 61 -5.85 -14.20 -10.76
N GLN A 62 -5.96 -13.64 -9.57
CA GLN A 62 -7.03 -12.68 -9.27
C GLN A 62 -6.69 -11.30 -9.80
N LYS A 63 -7.59 -10.74 -10.63
CA LYS A 63 -7.42 -9.42 -11.24
C LYS A 63 -7.29 -8.29 -10.20
N ASP A 64 -7.91 -8.44 -9.04
CA ASP A 64 -7.87 -7.46 -7.96
C ASP A 64 -6.45 -7.24 -7.42
N TYR A 65 -5.58 -8.26 -7.49
CA TYR A 65 -4.20 -8.23 -7.00
C TYR A 65 -3.15 -8.01 -8.10
N SER A 66 -3.57 -7.63 -9.32
CA SER A 66 -2.66 -7.37 -10.45
C SER A 66 -1.59 -6.30 -10.16
N ASP A 67 -1.89 -5.37 -9.27
CA ASP A 67 -0.94 -4.34 -8.82
C ASP A 67 0.18 -4.90 -7.92
N PHE A 68 -0.02 -6.10 -7.33
CA PHE A 68 0.95 -6.76 -6.48
C PHE A 68 1.91 -7.64 -7.29
N THR A 69 2.89 -6.99 -7.94
CA THR A 69 3.87 -7.65 -8.81
C THR A 69 4.63 -8.78 -8.13
N PHE A 70 4.78 -8.72 -6.80
CA PHE A 70 5.43 -9.77 -6.01
C PHE A 70 4.66 -11.11 -5.99
N LEU A 71 3.36 -11.13 -6.36
CA LEU A 71 2.59 -12.37 -6.53
C LEU A 71 2.86 -13.06 -7.86
N SER A 72 3.37 -12.35 -8.86
CA SER A 72 3.60 -12.88 -10.22
C SER A 72 4.88 -13.71 -10.32
N GLN A 73 5.35 -14.29 -9.21
CA GLN A 73 6.56 -15.12 -9.20
C GLN A 73 6.27 -16.55 -9.66
N ASP A 74 7.29 -17.19 -10.25
CA ASP A 74 7.20 -18.60 -10.59
C ASP A 74 7.09 -19.44 -9.32
N THR A 75 5.90 -20.00 -9.10
CA THR A 75 5.55 -20.78 -7.92
C THR A 75 6.19 -22.17 -7.91
N SER A 76 6.75 -22.64 -9.04
CA SER A 76 7.43 -23.92 -9.15
C SER A 76 8.86 -23.90 -8.59
N SER A 77 9.41 -22.72 -8.32
CA SER A 77 10.75 -22.57 -7.79
C SER A 77 10.77 -22.72 -6.26
N PRO A 78 11.73 -23.45 -5.69
CA PRO A 78 11.88 -23.55 -4.23
C PRO A 78 12.17 -22.21 -3.56
N ASP A 79 12.68 -21.24 -4.31
CA ASP A 79 13.03 -19.89 -3.85
C ASP A 79 11.88 -18.86 -3.95
N VAL A 80 10.65 -19.31 -4.27
CA VAL A 80 9.52 -18.39 -4.49
C VAL A 80 9.29 -17.44 -3.31
N ARG A 81 9.43 -17.94 -2.07
CA ARG A 81 9.27 -17.12 -0.86
C ARG A 81 10.28 -15.98 -0.80
N ARG A 82 11.56 -16.29 -0.99
CA ARG A 82 12.64 -15.29 -1.01
C ARG A 82 12.40 -14.23 -2.09
N ARG A 83 12.00 -14.64 -3.29
CA ARG A 83 11.69 -13.71 -4.38
C ARG A 83 10.54 -12.78 -4.04
N ILE A 84 9.47 -13.30 -3.42
CA ILE A 84 8.34 -12.48 -2.96
C ILE A 84 8.82 -11.44 -1.96
N THR A 85 9.60 -11.80 -0.95
CA THR A 85 10.10 -10.87 0.05
C THR A 85 11.07 -9.83 -0.55
N GLU A 86 11.95 -10.23 -1.47
CA GLU A 86 12.84 -9.31 -2.20
C GLU A 86 12.04 -8.30 -3.05
N GLU A 87 10.97 -8.72 -3.73
CA GLU A 87 10.11 -7.83 -4.51
C GLU A 87 9.29 -6.88 -3.61
N ILE A 88 8.82 -7.35 -2.46
CA ILE A 88 8.16 -6.49 -1.46
C ILE A 88 9.14 -5.43 -0.95
N HIS A 89 10.41 -5.77 -0.70
CA HIS A 89 11.44 -4.81 -0.30
C HIS A 89 11.66 -3.70 -1.34
N LYS A 90 11.66 -4.04 -2.62
CA LYS A 90 11.84 -3.08 -3.73
C LYS A 90 10.57 -2.27 -4.02
N SER A 91 9.42 -2.78 -3.61
CA SER A 91 8.13 -2.17 -3.91
C SER A 91 7.95 -0.84 -3.19
N LYS A 92 7.41 0.14 -3.91
CA LYS A 92 6.98 1.44 -3.37
C LYS A 92 5.48 1.47 -3.01
N LEU A 93 4.81 0.30 -3.04
CA LEU A 93 3.37 0.19 -2.76
C LEU A 93 3.06 0.42 -1.29
N PHE A 94 3.98 0.00 -0.42
CA PHE A 94 3.83 0.03 1.03
C PHE A 94 4.81 1.01 1.65
N ASP A 95 4.41 1.65 2.75
CA ASP A 95 5.34 2.32 3.65
C ASP A 95 6.20 1.28 4.42
N ASN A 96 7.13 1.75 5.24
CA ASN A 96 8.07 0.86 5.91
C ASN A 96 7.40 -0.09 6.91
N GLU A 97 6.36 0.38 7.63
CA GLU A 97 5.65 -0.42 8.64
C GLU A 97 4.84 -1.54 7.98
N ILE A 98 4.06 -1.19 6.95
CA ILE A 98 3.25 -2.15 6.20
C ILE A 98 4.12 -3.14 5.42
N ARG A 99 5.24 -2.65 4.86
CA ARG A 99 6.21 -3.49 4.15
C ARG A 99 6.77 -4.58 5.05
N GLN A 100 7.15 -4.25 6.28
CA GLN A 100 7.64 -5.23 7.24
C GLN A 100 6.56 -6.26 7.59
N THR A 101 5.33 -5.81 7.84
CA THR A 101 4.18 -6.71 8.09
C THR A 101 3.95 -7.65 6.90
N ALA A 102 4.11 -7.18 5.67
CA ALA A 102 3.95 -8.00 4.48
C ALA A 102 5.07 -9.04 4.34
N ILE A 103 6.32 -8.65 4.60
CA ILE A 103 7.46 -9.57 4.59
C ILE A 103 7.26 -10.66 5.63
N ASP A 104 7.01 -10.30 6.88
CA ASP A 104 6.79 -11.23 7.98
C ASP A 104 5.64 -12.21 7.69
N PHE A 105 4.58 -11.70 7.03
CA PHE A 105 3.44 -12.53 6.63
C PHE A 105 3.85 -13.63 5.64
N PHE A 106 4.53 -13.26 4.55
CA PHE A 106 4.93 -14.24 3.54
C PHE A 106 6.07 -15.16 4.00
N GLU A 107 6.93 -14.72 4.91
CA GLU A 107 7.95 -15.58 5.52
C GLU A 107 7.35 -16.66 6.40
N LYS A 108 6.31 -16.34 7.17
CA LYS A 108 5.69 -17.27 8.12
C LYS A 108 4.58 -18.13 7.50
N LEU A 109 4.00 -17.72 6.41
CA LEU A 109 2.93 -18.47 5.73
C LEU A 109 3.44 -19.84 5.26
N GLY A 110 2.79 -20.92 5.69
CA GLY A 110 3.16 -22.29 5.34
C GLY A 110 4.39 -22.86 6.08
N THR A 111 4.84 -22.25 7.18
CA THR A 111 5.98 -22.75 7.99
C THR A 111 5.56 -23.52 9.22
N THR A 112 4.30 -23.42 9.63
CA THR A 112 3.73 -24.09 10.82
C THR A 112 2.52 -24.94 10.42
N ASP A 113 1.96 -25.66 11.40
CA ASP A 113 0.69 -26.35 11.23
C ASP A 113 -0.48 -25.38 10.93
N ILE A 114 -1.61 -25.93 10.51
CA ILE A 114 -2.79 -25.14 10.12
C ILE A 114 -3.23 -24.20 11.24
N ASN A 115 -3.29 -24.68 12.48
CA ASN A 115 -3.73 -23.89 13.62
C ASN A 115 -2.78 -22.72 13.92
N GLY A 116 -1.47 -22.96 13.86
CA GLY A 116 -0.45 -21.93 13.99
C GLY A 116 -0.54 -20.89 12.87
N GLN A 117 -0.77 -21.31 11.63
CA GLN A 117 -0.98 -20.40 10.51
C GLN A 117 -2.24 -19.54 10.70
N LEU A 118 -3.36 -20.14 11.12
CA LEU A 118 -4.62 -19.40 11.35
C LEU A 118 -4.50 -18.39 12.50
N ALA A 119 -3.79 -18.76 13.57
CA ALA A 119 -3.50 -17.85 14.68
C ALA A 119 -2.67 -16.65 14.19
N TYR A 120 -1.61 -16.92 13.40
CA TYR A 120 -0.76 -15.88 12.84
C TYR A 120 -1.51 -14.96 11.86
N ILE A 121 -2.34 -15.53 10.99
CA ILE A 121 -3.23 -14.76 10.09
C ILE A 121 -4.13 -13.84 10.89
N SER A 122 -4.74 -14.34 11.98
CA SER A 122 -5.61 -13.54 12.83
C SER A 122 -4.87 -12.38 13.51
N MET A 123 -3.63 -12.60 13.97
CA MET A 123 -2.77 -11.54 14.52
C MET A 123 -2.41 -10.50 13.46
N SER A 124 -2.05 -10.94 12.25
CA SER A 124 -1.71 -10.04 11.14
C SER A 124 -2.91 -9.19 10.72
N LEU A 125 -4.12 -9.76 10.68
CA LEU A 125 -5.35 -9.02 10.40
C LEU A 125 -5.63 -7.97 11.48
N ALA A 126 -5.49 -8.32 12.76
CA ALA A 126 -5.70 -7.38 13.87
C ALA A 126 -4.71 -6.20 13.80
N ALA A 127 -3.43 -6.47 13.53
CA ALA A 127 -2.42 -5.43 13.35
C ALA A 127 -2.73 -4.50 12.16
N LEU A 128 -3.16 -5.07 11.03
CA LEU A 128 -3.56 -4.26 9.86
C LEU A 128 -4.84 -3.46 10.12
N ASP A 129 -5.81 -4.01 10.85
CA ASP A 129 -7.02 -3.29 11.22
C ASP A 129 -6.73 -2.10 12.13
N GLU A 130 -5.81 -2.24 13.07
CA GLU A 130 -5.33 -1.15 13.90
C GLU A 130 -4.62 -0.07 13.05
N GLN A 131 -3.74 -0.47 12.12
CA GLN A 131 -3.09 0.47 11.20
C GLN A 131 -4.09 1.21 10.32
N ILE A 132 -5.08 0.50 9.76
CA ILE A 132 -6.15 1.11 8.95
C ILE A 132 -6.95 2.10 9.79
N SER A 133 -7.31 1.75 11.03
CA SER A 133 -8.03 2.63 11.94
C SER A 133 -7.26 3.92 12.21
N ARG A 134 -5.99 3.80 12.65
CA ARG A 134 -5.09 4.95 12.90
C ARG A 134 -4.96 5.86 11.69
N LEU A 135 -4.78 5.29 10.49
CA LEU A 135 -4.65 6.07 9.26
C LEU A 135 -5.99 6.69 8.83
N SER A 136 -7.13 6.01 9.09
CA SER A 136 -8.44 6.48 8.65
C SER A 136 -8.98 7.64 9.48
N GLU A 137 -8.67 7.72 10.77
CA GLU A 137 -9.15 8.77 11.68
C GLU A 137 -8.87 10.18 11.16
N ASN A 138 -7.68 10.41 10.62
CA ASN A 138 -7.27 11.71 10.11
C ASN A 138 -7.16 11.77 8.58
N PHE A 139 -7.51 10.69 7.89
CA PHE A 139 -7.27 10.54 6.44
C PHE A 139 -7.87 11.68 5.62
N THR A 140 -9.17 11.94 5.80
CA THR A 140 -9.88 12.99 5.06
C THR A 140 -9.31 14.37 5.35
N SER A 141 -8.94 14.62 6.62
CA SER A 141 -8.31 15.86 7.04
C SER A 141 -6.93 16.03 6.41
N GLN A 142 -6.09 14.99 6.44
CA GLN A 142 -4.75 15.03 5.83
C GLN A 142 -4.80 15.26 4.31
N VAL A 143 -5.71 14.60 3.60
CA VAL A 143 -5.89 14.79 2.15
C VAL A 143 -6.33 16.22 1.85
N ARG A 144 -7.27 16.78 2.62
CA ARG A 144 -7.70 18.19 2.48
C ARG A 144 -6.55 19.15 2.78
N LEU A 145 -5.78 18.87 3.85
CA LEU A 145 -4.64 19.69 4.25
C LEU A 145 -3.55 19.74 3.17
N CYS A 146 -3.19 18.60 2.59
CA CYS A 146 -2.21 18.55 1.49
C CYS A 146 -2.65 19.40 0.30
N ARG A 147 -3.92 19.34 -0.09
CA ARG A 147 -4.45 20.15 -1.17
C ARG A 147 -4.46 21.65 -0.83
N ALA A 148 -4.92 22.00 0.38
CA ALA A 148 -4.97 23.39 0.84
C ALA A 148 -3.57 24.00 0.92
N LEU A 149 -2.58 23.26 1.46
CA LEU A 149 -1.20 23.72 1.54
C LEU A 149 -0.59 23.95 0.15
N GLY A 150 -0.90 23.10 -0.84
CA GLY A 150 -0.47 23.31 -2.21
C GLY A 150 -0.98 24.63 -2.81
N VAL A 151 -2.25 24.95 -2.59
CA VAL A 151 -2.84 26.22 -3.06
C VAL A 151 -2.29 27.42 -2.30
N LEU A 152 -2.24 27.36 -0.95
CA LEU A 152 -1.77 28.46 -0.11
C LEU A 152 -0.30 28.77 -0.34
N SER A 153 0.56 27.76 -0.49
CA SER A 153 1.98 27.98 -0.78
C SER A 153 2.18 28.63 -2.15
N GLY A 154 1.42 28.21 -3.14
CA GLY A 154 1.45 28.83 -4.47
C GLY A 154 1.01 30.29 -4.45
N ALA A 155 -0.07 30.60 -3.72
CA ALA A 155 -0.56 31.99 -3.55
C ALA A 155 0.46 32.87 -2.80
N PHE A 156 1.07 32.33 -1.74
CA PHE A 156 2.07 33.05 -0.97
C PHE A 156 3.32 33.41 -1.80
N ILE A 157 3.84 32.45 -2.57
CA ILE A 157 4.97 32.68 -3.46
C ILE A 157 4.61 33.71 -4.56
N ALA A 158 3.40 33.60 -5.12
CA ALA A 158 2.93 34.56 -6.12
C ALA A 158 2.88 36.01 -5.58
N ILE A 159 2.41 36.21 -4.34
CA ILE A 159 2.38 37.53 -3.69
C ILE A 159 3.78 38.07 -3.47
N LEU A 160 4.76 37.22 -3.11
CA LEU A 160 6.15 37.68 -2.91
C LEU A 160 6.86 38.09 -4.21
N LEU A 161 6.38 37.61 -5.38
CA LEU A 161 6.99 37.88 -6.69
C LEU A 161 6.35 39.08 -7.44
N ILE A 162 5.22 39.58 -6.97
CA ILE A 162 4.56 40.76 -7.55
C ILE A 162 5.23 42.04 -7.04
#